data_f569eea61b5e527c19881c256bd219d1
#
_entry.id   f569eea61b5e527c19881c256bd219d1
#
_cell.length_a   1.000
_cell.length_b   1.000
_cell.length_c   1.000
_cell.angle_alpha   90.00
_cell.angle_beta   90.00
_cell.angle_gamma   90.00
#
_symmetry.space_group_name_H-M   'P 1'
#
loop_
_entity.id
_entity.type
_entity.pdbx_description
1 polymer ?
#
loop_
_entity_poly.entity_id
_entity_poly.type
_entity_poly.pdbx_seq_one_letter_code
_entity_poly.pdbx_strand_id
1 'polypeptide(L)'
;MDSHKISYKDTGLFSQLIIDYLDQKKDLDQYISHFPNEENFLKQIKSKSNNDIDRVLLYNIVKEQNSLLELSEVCNENIEALKSKNTFSVTTGHQLCLFTGPLYFIYKIASTINLVNRLKNNYPK
;
A
#
# COMPACT_ATOMS: atom_id res chain seq x y z
N MET A 1 -0.54 -10.64 27.98
CA MET A 1 -1.22 -9.36 27.72
C MET A 1 -2.56 -9.72 27.09
N ASP A 2 -3.65 -9.50 27.80
CA ASP A 2 -4.97 -9.82 27.26
C ASP A 2 -5.36 -8.76 26.25
N SER A 3 -5.80 -9.17 25.05
CA SER A 3 -6.27 -8.26 24.02
C SER A 3 -7.78 -8.40 23.86
N HIS A 4 -8.48 -7.29 23.94
CA HIS A 4 -9.91 -7.21 23.63
C HIS A 4 -10.08 -6.56 22.28
N LYS A 5 -10.93 -7.15 21.43
CA LYS A 5 -11.29 -6.58 20.12
C LYS A 5 -12.71 -6.06 20.20
N ILE A 6 -12.89 -4.80 19.83
CA ILE A 6 -14.20 -4.14 19.69
C ILE A 6 -14.44 -3.96 18.19
N SER A 7 -15.62 -4.32 17.71
CA SER A 7 -15.94 -4.09 16.29
C SER A 7 -16.08 -2.60 16.01
N TYR A 8 -15.72 -2.16 14.81
CA TYR A 8 -15.90 -0.76 14.40
C TYR A 8 -17.36 -0.30 14.54
N LYS A 9 -18.31 -1.19 14.25
CA LYS A 9 -19.76 -0.93 14.39
C LYS A 9 -20.14 -0.63 15.85
N ASP A 10 -19.60 -1.39 16.79
CA ASP A 10 -19.97 -1.27 18.21
C ASP A 10 -19.39 -0.02 18.85
N THR A 11 -18.37 0.60 18.23
CA THR A 11 -17.83 1.87 18.74
C THR A 11 -18.76 3.06 18.51
N GLY A 12 -19.67 3.01 17.53
CA GLY A 12 -20.54 4.13 17.14
C GLY A 12 -19.80 5.34 16.54
N LEU A 13 -18.50 5.23 16.28
CA LEU A 13 -17.64 6.34 15.85
C LEU A 13 -17.49 6.44 14.33
N PHE A 14 -17.92 5.42 13.58
CA PHE A 14 -17.70 5.32 12.15
C PHE A 14 -19.00 5.45 11.36
N SER A 15 -18.91 6.07 10.17
CA SER A 15 -20.05 6.17 9.27
C SER A 15 -20.47 4.78 8.74
N GLN A 16 -21.74 4.67 8.34
CA GLN A 16 -22.25 3.42 7.76
C GLN A 16 -21.44 2.99 6.53
N LEU A 17 -20.97 3.93 5.70
CA LEU A 17 -20.13 3.64 4.54
C LEU A 17 -18.83 2.92 4.92
N ILE A 18 -18.17 3.33 6.02
CA ILE A 18 -16.97 2.68 6.51
C ILE A 18 -17.28 1.27 6.99
N ILE A 19 -18.39 1.09 7.72
CA ILE A 19 -18.83 -0.22 8.19
C ILE A 19 -19.12 -1.14 6.98
N ASP A 20 -19.85 -0.65 5.99
CA ASP A 20 -20.18 -1.41 4.78
C ASP A 20 -18.93 -1.78 3.97
N TYR A 21 -17.93 -0.89 3.92
CA TYR A 21 -16.64 -1.17 3.30
C TYR A 21 -15.87 -2.29 4.03
N LEU A 22 -15.81 -2.23 5.35
CA LEU A 22 -15.14 -3.24 6.17
C LEU A 22 -15.86 -4.60 6.10
N ASP A 23 -17.19 -4.58 6.01
CA ASP A 23 -18.03 -5.76 5.84
C ASP A 23 -18.05 -6.29 4.38
N GLN A 24 -17.34 -5.60 3.46
CA GLN A 24 -17.24 -5.94 2.03
C GLN A 24 -18.61 -6.12 1.37
N LYS A 25 -19.53 -5.16 1.61
CA LYS A 25 -20.88 -5.23 1.05
C LYS A 25 -20.87 -5.11 -0.47
N LYS A 26 -21.65 -5.96 -1.13
CA LYS A 26 -21.77 -6.03 -2.60
C LYS A 26 -22.22 -4.72 -3.25
N ASP A 27 -22.97 -3.89 -2.54
CA ASP A 27 -23.44 -2.59 -3.05
C ASP A 27 -22.27 -1.65 -3.36
N LEU A 28 -21.08 -1.91 -2.81
CA LEU A 28 -19.86 -1.15 -3.06
C LEU A 28 -19.03 -1.67 -4.25
N ASP A 29 -19.35 -2.83 -4.81
CA ASP A 29 -18.59 -3.45 -5.91
C ASP A 29 -18.48 -2.53 -7.14
N GLN A 30 -19.48 -1.68 -7.39
CA GLN A 30 -19.45 -0.71 -8.48
C GLN A 30 -18.43 0.42 -8.30
N TYR A 31 -17.96 0.66 -7.07
CA TYR A 31 -17.01 1.73 -6.72
C TYR A 31 -15.61 1.21 -6.41
N ILE A 32 -15.45 -0.09 -6.18
CA ILE A 32 -14.23 -0.71 -5.69
C ILE A 32 -13.88 -1.88 -6.60
N SER A 33 -12.74 -1.81 -7.27
CA SER A 33 -12.29 -2.91 -8.14
C SER A 33 -12.06 -4.21 -7.35
N HIS A 34 -11.43 -4.10 -6.19
CA HIS A 34 -11.15 -5.23 -5.30
C HIS A 34 -11.05 -4.76 -3.85
N PHE A 35 -11.72 -5.45 -2.94
CA PHE A 35 -11.50 -5.24 -1.51
C PHE A 35 -10.11 -5.74 -1.10
N PRO A 36 -9.45 -5.10 -0.12
CA PRO A 36 -8.06 -5.37 0.24
C PRO A 36 -7.91 -6.66 1.07
N ASN A 37 -8.02 -7.81 0.42
CA ASN A 37 -7.70 -9.11 1.00
C ASN A 37 -6.59 -9.80 0.18
N GLU A 38 -5.96 -10.84 0.74
CA GLU A 38 -4.78 -11.46 0.13
C GLU A 38 -5.01 -11.94 -1.31
N GLU A 39 -6.12 -12.62 -1.58
CA GLU A 39 -6.44 -13.12 -2.92
C GLU A 39 -6.64 -11.98 -3.94
N ASN A 40 -7.24 -10.90 -3.50
CA ASN A 40 -7.54 -9.77 -4.35
C ASN A 40 -6.28 -8.94 -4.70
N PHE A 41 -5.24 -8.98 -3.87
CA PHE A 41 -3.95 -8.38 -4.24
C PHE A 41 -3.36 -9.04 -5.48
N LEU A 42 -3.46 -10.36 -5.62
CA LEU A 42 -3.00 -11.04 -6.83
C LEU A 42 -3.80 -10.61 -8.07
N LYS A 43 -5.12 -10.48 -7.94
CA LYS A 43 -5.98 -9.97 -9.03
C LYS A 43 -5.60 -8.55 -9.41
N GLN A 44 -5.33 -7.71 -8.42
CA GLN A 44 -4.92 -6.32 -8.64
C GLN A 44 -3.54 -6.25 -9.32
N ILE A 45 -2.57 -7.06 -8.92
CA ILE A 45 -1.26 -7.17 -9.57
C ILE A 45 -1.44 -7.55 -11.05
N LYS A 46 -2.24 -8.59 -11.34
CA LYS A 46 -2.53 -9.03 -12.71
C LYS A 46 -3.20 -7.92 -13.53
N SER A 47 -4.14 -7.20 -12.95
CA SER A 47 -4.78 -6.06 -13.62
C SER A 47 -3.78 -4.95 -13.93
N LYS A 48 -2.92 -4.61 -12.98
CA LYS A 48 -1.89 -3.56 -13.12
C LYS A 48 -0.75 -3.94 -14.07
N SER A 49 -0.46 -5.23 -14.23
CA SER A 49 0.58 -5.70 -15.17
C SER A 49 0.25 -5.41 -16.64
N ASN A 50 -1.03 -5.17 -16.95
CA ASN A 50 -1.47 -4.80 -18.30
C ASN A 50 -1.27 -3.31 -18.62
N ASN A 51 -0.91 -2.49 -17.62
CA ASN A 51 -0.66 -1.07 -17.86
C ASN A 51 0.68 -0.89 -18.57
N ASP A 52 0.64 -0.17 -19.69
CA ASP A 52 1.87 0.21 -20.39
C ASP A 52 2.48 1.43 -19.71
N ILE A 53 3.60 1.21 -19.03
CA ILE A 53 4.34 2.24 -18.28
C ILE A 53 5.76 2.25 -18.80
N ASP A 54 6.25 3.43 -19.22
CA ASP A 54 7.67 3.63 -19.52
C ASP A 54 8.48 3.52 -18.22
N ARG A 55 8.99 2.31 -17.98
CA ARG A 55 9.74 1.96 -16.77
C ARG A 55 11.10 2.66 -16.70
N VAL A 56 11.71 2.94 -17.84
CA VAL A 56 12.99 3.64 -17.89
C VAL A 56 12.80 5.10 -17.50
N LEU A 57 11.76 5.74 -18.04
CA LEU A 57 11.41 7.12 -17.69
C LEU A 57 11.06 7.21 -16.20
N LEU A 58 10.21 6.31 -15.68
CA LEU A 58 9.85 6.27 -14.27
C LEU A 58 11.09 6.14 -13.36
N TYR A 59 11.98 5.23 -13.68
CA TYR A 59 13.23 5.04 -12.95
C TYR A 59 14.08 6.33 -12.94
N ASN A 60 14.29 6.93 -14.11
CA ASN A 60 15.11 8.13 -14.24
C ASN A 60 14.55 9.29 -13.42
N ILE A 61 13.24 9.52 -13.48
CA ILE A 61 12.56 10.57 -12.70
C ILE A 61 12.74 10.34 -11.21
N VAL A 62 12.46 9.13 -10.71
CA VAL A 62 12.58 8.83 -9.28
C VAL A 62 14.02 8.94 -8.80
N LYS A 63 14.99 8.48 -9.61
CA LYS A 63 16.41 8.60 -9.30
C LYS A 63 16.86 10.07 -9.22
N GLU A 64 16.45 10.89 -10.18
CA GLU A 64 16.75 12.33 -10.21
C GLU A 64 16.16 13.05 -8.99
N GLN A 65 14.89 12.79 -8.67
CA GLN A 65 14.22 13.40 -7.50
C GLN A 65 14.90 13.07 -6.16
N ASN A 66 15.61 11.96 -6.09
CA ASN A 66 16.31 11.54 -4.89
C ASN A 66 17.82 11.78 -4.93
N SER A 67 18.33 12.47 -5.96
CA SER A 67 19.77 12.64 -6.20
C SER A 67 20.53 13.40 -5.10
N LEU A 68 19.83 14.23 -4.32
CA LEU A 68 20.39 15.03 -3.22
C LEU A 68 20.29 14.31 -1.86
N LEU A 69 19.72 13.12 -1.81
CA LEU A 69 19.52 12.36 -0.58
C LEU A 69 20.55 11.23 -0.47
N GLU A 70 21.08 11.03 0.73
CA GLU A 70 21.81 9.81 1.06
C GLU A 70 20.83 8.65 1.27
N LEU A 71 20.63 7.86 0.24
CA LEU A 71 19.70 6.75 0.28
C LEU A 71 20.38 5.51 0.86
N SER A 72 19.63 4.74 1.66
CA SER A 72 20.07 3.41 2.09
C SER A 72 20.19 2.46 0.88
N GLU A 73 20.96 1.38 1.05
CA GLU A 73 21.11 0.32 0.04
C GLU A 73 19.75 -0.21 -0.41
N VAL A 74 18.86 -0.50 0.54
CA VAL A 74 17.49 -0.99 0.26
C VAL A 74 16.68 0.02 -0.58
N CYS A 75 16.82 1.32 -0.33
CA CYS A 75 16.16 2.34 -1.15
C CYS A 75 16.68 2.34 -2.58
N ASN A 76 18.00 2.24 -2.75
CA ASN A 76 18.62 2.18 -4.07
C ASN A 76 18.17 0.91 -4.84
N GLU A 77 18.16 -0.24 -4.20
CA GLU A 77 17.65 -1.50 -4.79
C GLU A 77 16.18 -1.37 -5.22
N ASN A 78 15.33 -0.75 -4.40
CA ASN A 78 13.92 -0.54 -4.74
C ASN A 78 13.75 0.42 -5.93
N ILE A 79 14.59 1.46 -6.05
CA ILE A 79 14.60 2.36 -7.21
C ILE A 79 15.05 1.60 -8.46
N GLU A 80 16.12 0.82 -8.39
CA GLU A 80 16.59 -0.01 -9.50
C GLU A 80 15.52 -1.03 -9.95
N ALA A 81 14.78 -1.61 -9.00
CA ALA A 81 13.70 -2.55 -9.29
C ALA A 81 12.56 -1.93 -10.13
N LEU A 82 12.39 -0.61 -10.15
CA LEU A 82 11.37 0.07 -10.97
C LEU A 82 11.52 -0.18 -12.46
N LYS A 83 12.72 -0.53 -12.94
CA LYS A 83 12.97 -0.89 -14.34
C LYS A 83 12.25 -2.17 -14.75
N SER A 84 11.93 -3.04 -13.82
CA SER A 84 11.28 -4.32 -14.09
C SER A 84 9.77 -4.15 -14.27
N LYS A 85 9.20 -4.78 -15.29
CA LYS A 85 7.74 -4.86 -15.51
C LYS A 85 7.02 -5.60 -14.39
N ASN A 86 7.72 -6.45 -13.65
CA ASN A 86 7.17 -7.22 -12.55
C ASN A 86 7.24 -6.50 -11.20
N THR A 87 7.70 -5.25 -11.16
CA THR A 87 7.74 -4.46 -9.94
C THR A 87 6.45 -3.68 -9.76
N PHE A 88 5.82 -3.87 -8.60
CA PHE A 88 4.64 -3.16 -8.16
C PHE A 88 4.91 -2.47 -6.82
N SER A 89 4.32 -1.29 -6.63
CA SER A 89 4.46 -0.53 -5.38
C SER A 89 3.18 -0.61 -4.56
N VAL A 90 3.35 -0.63 -3.24
CA VAL A 90 2.27 -0.37 -2.28
C VAL A 90 2.50 1.03 -1.73
N THR A 91 1.50 1.89 -1.88
CA THR A 91 1.60 3.29 -1.46
C THR A 91 0.62 3.59 -0.35
N THR A 92 1.04 4.45 0.57
CA THR A 92 0.17 5.08 1.55
C THR A 92 0.43 6.57 1.54
N GLY A 93 -0.59 7.37 1.86
CA GLY A 93 -0.48 8.82 1.89
C GLY A 93 -0.69 9.39 3.28
N HIS A 94 0.00 10.48 3.58
CA HIS A 94 -0.21 11.30 4.75
C HIS A 94 0.08 12.75 4.45
N GLN A 95 -0.58 13.68 5.14
CA GLN A 95 -0.24 15.08 5.07
C GLN A 95 1.07 15.34 5.81
N LEU A 96 1.77 16.41 5.44
CA LEU A 96 2.98 16.83 6.14
C LEU A 96 2.69 17.05 7.62
N CYS A 97 3.55 16.54 8.47
CA CYS A 97 3.44 16.69 9.92
C CYS A 97 4.83 16.93 10.54
N LEU A 98 4.83 17.65 11.66
CA LEU A 98 6.04 17.90 12.45
C LEU A 98 6.23 16.77 13.48
N PHE A 99 7.48 16.54 13.88
CA PHE A 99 7.85 15.63 14.97
C PHE A 99 7.21 14.23 14.86
N THR A 100 7.33 13.58 13.70
CA THR A 100 6.76 12.26 13.40
C THR A 100 5.22 12.19 13.34
N GLY A 101 4.53 13.28 13.64
CA GLY A 101 3.07 13.33 13.58
C GLY A 101 2.35 12.42 14.58
N PRO A 102 1.08 12.14 14.36
CA PRO A 102 0.28 11.28 15.22
C PRO A 102 0.69 9.81 15.10
N LEU A 103 0.42 9.04 16.15
CA LEU A 103 0.77 7.61 16.23
C LEU A 103 0.27 6.79 15.04
N TYR A 104 -0.90 7.09 14.51
CA TYR A 104 -1.45 6.37 13.35
C TYR A 104 -0.59 6.53 12.08
N PHE A 105 0.21 7.59 11.95
CA PHE A 105 1.17 7.75 10.85
C PHE A 105 2.23 6.65 10.89
N ILE A 106 2.77 6.36 12.08
CA ILE A 106 3.73 5.29 12.29
C ILE A 106 3.08 3.93 11.97
N TYR A 107 1.85 3.70 12.43
CA TYR A 107 1.11 2.48 12.08
C TYR A 107 0.86 2.33 10.58
N LYS A 108 0.57 3.42 9.85
CA LYS A 108 0.41 3.36 8.38
C LYS A 108 1.70 2.91 7.70
N ILE A 109 2.85 3.47 8.10
CA ILE A 109 4.16 3.07 7.56
C ILE A 109 4.43 1.60 7.86
N ALA A 110 4.33 1.20 9.13
CA ALA A 110 4.57 -0.17 9.56
C ALA A 110 3.65 -1.17 8.85
N SER A 111 2.35 -0.84 8.71
CA SER A 111 1.37 -1.68 7.99
C SER A 111 1.71 -1.81 6.51
N THR A 112 2.17 -0.74 5.86
CA THR A 112 2.58 -0.77 4.45
C THR A 112 3.81 -1.66 4.26
N ILE A 113 4.82 -1.54 5.12
CA ILE A 113 6.03 -2.38 5.09
C ILE A 113 5.65 -3.85 5.32
N ASN A 114 4.82 -4.14 6.33
CA ASN A 114 4.37 -5.49 6.61
C ASN A 114 3.58 -6.10 5.45
N LEU A 115 2.70 -5.32 4.81
CA LEU A 115 1.95 -5.76 3.63
C LEU A 115 2.89 -6.10 2.47
N VAL A 116 3.88 -5.25 2.18
CA VAL A 116 4.89 -5.53 1.15
C VAL A 116 5.63 -6.82 1.42
N ASN A 117 6.08 -7.03 2.67
CA ASN A 117 6.80 -8.24 3.06
C ASN A 117 5.93 -9.50 2.91
N ARG A 118 4.65 -9.43 3.32
CA ARG A 118 3.69 -10.53 3.14
C ARG A 118 3.45 -10.83 1.66
N LEU A 119 3.25 -9.80 0.83
CA LEU A 119 3.05 -9.99 -0.60
C LEU A 119 4.29 -10.56 -1.29
N LYS A 120 5.50 -10.14 -0.92
CA LYS A 120 6.75 -10.73 -1.42
C LYS A 120 6.88 -12.21 -1.06
N ASN A 121 6.47 -12.60 0.15
CA ASN A 121 6.51 -13.99 0.59
C ASN A 121 5.45 -14.86 -0.09
N ASN A 122 4.24 -14.33 -0.27
CA ASN A 122 3.11 -15.08 -0.85
C ASN A 122 3.17 -15.17 -2.38
N TYR A 123 3.81 -14.17 -3.01
CA TYR A 123 3.93 -14.07 -4.47
C TYR A 123 5.39 -13.82 -4.86
N PRO A 124 6.30 -14.78 -4.61
CA PRO A 124 7.69 -14.67 -5.07
C PRO A 124 7.72 -14.60 -6.59
N LYS A 125 8.67 -13.84 -7.13
CA LYS A 125 8.88 -13.64 -8.58
C LYS A 125 9.28 -14.91 -9.28
#